data_755bd24c2299a0b03aef7f5874f7b59d
#
_entry.id   755bd24c2299a0b03aef7f5874f7b59d
#
_cell.length_a   1.000
_cell.length_b   1.000
_cell.length_c   1.000
_cell.angle_alpha   90.00
_cell.angle_beta   90.00
_cell.angle_gamma   90.00
#
_symmetry.space_group_name_H-M   'P 1'
#
loop_
_entity.id
_entity.type
_entity.pdbx_description
1 polymer ?
#
loop_
_entity_poly.entity_id
_entity_poly.type
_entity_poly.pdbx_seq_one_letter_code
_entity_poly.pdbx_strand_id
1 'polypeptide(L)'
;MWFWSENHALMFHTCQLLAGELFPDEVFTNSGLTGRQMQAKAKNMLYDWFVTFRKEGFTEWNSSPYLPIDTLGFGSLYAFAQDPAMRELGREGMDFAYYLLAVHSQQGIFASSSGRTYIKEQFGNWSNCPSGLSWIGYGYGVPG
;
A
#
# COMPACT_ATOMS: atom_id res chain seq x y z
N MET A 1 15.37 2.04 12.80
CA MET A 1 14.23 1.11 12.78
C MET A 1 14.31 0.35 11.48
N TRP A 2 14.32 -0.97 11.53
CA TRP A 2 14.46 -1.81 10.35
C TRP A 2 13.07 -2.14 9.84
N PHE A 3 12.75 -1.73 8.61
CA PHE A 3 11.50 -2.07 7.95
C PHE A 3 11.81 -3.18 6.94
N TRP A 4 11.58 -4.42 7.34
CA TRP A 4 11.90 -5.59 6.53
C TRP A 4 10.83 -5.94 5.50
N SER A 5 9.58 -5.47 5.69
CA SER A 5 8.51 -5.76 4.77
C SER A 5 8.13 -4.54 3.94
N GLU A 6 7.70 -4.80 2.71
CA GLU A 6 7.34 -3.77 1.75
C GLU A 6 6.17 -2.91 2.25
N ASN A 7 5.16 -3.53 2.85
CA ASN A 7 4.00 -2.83 3.40
C ASN A 7 4.37 -1.85 4.52
N HIS A 8 5.26 -2.23 5.43
CA HIS A 8 5.73 -1.31 6.47
C HIS A 8 6.50 -0.14 5.87
N ALA A 9 7.40 -0.38 4.92
CA ALA A 9 8.17 0.68 4.27
C ALA A 9 7.22 1.66 3.56
N LEU A 10 6.27 1.16 2.75
CA LEU A 10 5.27 1.98 2.07
C LEU A 10 4.47 2.82 3.07
N MET A 11 3.87 2.19 4.09
CA MET A 11 3.03 2.87 5.07
C MET A 11 3.78 3.93 5.87
N PHE A 12 4.99 3.62 6.36
CA PHE A 12 5.77 4.57 7.15
C PHE A 12 6.25 5.76 6.33
N HIS A 13 6.68 5.55 5.09
CA HIS A 13 7.10 6.66 4.24
C HIS A 13 5.91 7.50 3.79
N THR A 14 4.75 6.89 3.56
CA THR A 14 3.49 7.61 3.32
C THR A 14 3.11 8.46 4.52
N CYS A 15 3.08 7.89 5.72
CA CYS A 15 2.78 8.63 6.96
C CYS A 15 3.80 9.77 7.19
N GLN A 16 5.08 9.51 6.94
CA GLN A 16 6.13 10.52 7.07
C GLN A 16 5.93 11.69 6.10
N LEU A 17 5.56 11.41 4.85
CA LEU A 17 5.25 12.43 3.85
C LEU A 17 4.06 13.28 4.31
N LEU A 18 2.93 12.63 4.58
CA LEU A 18 1.68 13.31 4.91
C LEU A 18 1.78 14.14 6.20
N ALA A 19 2.44 13.61 7.22
CA ALA A 19 2.70 14.36 8.45
C ALA A 19 3.59 15.57 8.19
N GLY A 20 4.62 15.42 7.37
CA GLY A 20 5.49 16.54 6.98
C GLY A 20 4.76 17.60 6.16
N GLU A 21 3.82 17.21 5.29
CA GLU A 21 2.98 18.12 4.51
C GLU A 21 1.98 18.87 5.40
N LEU A 22 1.44 18.21 6.42
CA LEU A 22 0.49 18.79 7.36
C LEU A 22 1.16 19.78 8.32
N PHE A 23 2.40 19.50 8.74
CA PHE A 23 3.16 20.29 9.71
C PHE A 23 4.55 20.68 9.16
N PRO A 24 4.64 21.49 8.09
CA PRO A 24 5.89 21.69 7.34
C PRO A 24 7.00 22.36 8.14
N ASP A 25 6.66 23.25 9.05
CA ASP A 25 7.60 24.06 9.82
C ASP A 25 7.85 23.53 11.24
N GLU A 26 7.08 22.54 11.68
CA GLU A 26 7.24 21.90 13.00
C GLU A 26 8.45 20.99 13.04
N VAL A 27 9.11 20.92 14.19
CA VAL A 27 10.21 19.98 14.45
C VAL A 27 9.65 18.70 15.07
N PHE A 28 9.84 17.59 14.41
CA PHE A 28 9.43 16.28 14.90
C PHE A 28 10.43 15.78 15.94
N THR A 29 10.03 15.68 17.18
CA THR A 29 10.89 15.39 18.34
C THR A 29 11.68 14.09 18.22
N ASN A 30 11.07 13.05 17.60
CA ASN A 30 11.72 11.75 17.42
C ASN A 30 12.88 11.77 16.42
N SER A 31 12.86 12.67 15.45
CA SER A 31 13.86 12.74 14.37
C SER A 31 14.73 13.98 14.44
N GLY A 32 14.27 15.04 15.12
CA GLY A 32 14.88 16.36 15.09
C GLY A 32 14.73 17.07 13.73
N LEU A 33 13.97 16.51 12.79
CA LEU A 33 13.77 17.07 11.46
C LEU A 33 12.52 17.95 11.42
N THR A 34 12.57 19.01 10.61
CA THR A 34 11.38 19.79 10.28
C THR A 34 10.47 19.00 9.35
N GLY A 35 9.18 19.36 9.27
CA GLY A 35 8.24 18.74 8.34
C GLY A 35 8.71 18.78 6.89
N ARG A 36 9.32 19.90 6.44
CA ARG A 36 9.91 19.99 5.09
C ARG A 36 11.04 18.98 4.85
N GLN A 37 11.88 18.76 5.87
CA GLN A 37 12.95 17.75 5.80
C GLN A 37 12.37 16.34 5.81
N MET A 38 11.30 16.10 6.58
CA MET A 38 10.58 14.84 6.59
C MET A 38 9.96 14.53 5.22
N GLN A 39 9.32 15.52 4.55
CA GLN A 39 8.80 15.39 3.19
C GLN A 39 9.91 15.00 2.20
N ALA A 40 11.02 15.74 2.18
CA ALA A 40 12.13 15.46 1.27
C ALA A 40 12.66 14.03 1.43
N LYS A 41 12.86 13.61 2.68
CA LYS A 41 13.29 12.24 2.99
C LYS A 41 12.26 11.21 2.54
N ALA A 42 10.99 11.41 2.86
CA ALA A 42 9.92 10.48 2.51
C ALA A 42 9.76 10.31 1.00
N LYS A 43 9.81 11.41 0.24
CA LYS A 43 9.75 11.37 -1.24
C LYS A 43 10.85 10.50 -1.84
N ASN A 44 12.10 10.68 -1.40
CA ASN A 44 13.21 9.85 -1.87
C ASN A 44 12.97 8.36 -1.57
N MET A 45 12.55 8.04 -0.34
CA MET A 45 12.27 6.66 0.07
C MET A 45 11.09 6.04 -0.69
N LEU A 46 10.05 6.83 -0.98
CA LEU A 46 8.93 6.38 -1.81
C LEU A 46 9.36 6.15 -3.25
N TYR A 47 10.15 7.05 -3.85
CA TYR A 47 10.68 6.83 -5.20
C TYR A 47 11.52 5.55 -5.28
N ASP A 48 12.41 5.31 -4.32
CA ASP A 48 13.22 4.08 -4.27
C ASP A 48 12.34 2.83 -4.14
N TRP A 49 11.30 2.91 -3.30
CA TRP A 49 10.33 1.84 -3.15
C TRP A 49 9.60 1.55 -4.48
N PHE A 50 9.12 2.59 -5.16
CA PHE A 50 8.42 2.45 -6.45
C PHE A 50 9.33 2.01 -7.60
N VAL A 51 10.62 2.34 -7.57
CA VAL A 51 11.60 1.79 -8.53
C VAL A 51 11.66 0.26 -8.41
N THR A 52 11.72 -0.27 -7.20
CA THR A 52 11.70 -1.73 -6.96
C THR A 52 10.36 -2.32 -7.35
N PHE A 53 9.26 -1.71 -6.92
CA PHE A 53 7.90 -2.14 -7.21
C PHE A 53 7.61 -2.24 -8.72
N ARG A 54 8.02 -1.26 -9.52
CA ARG A 54 7.85 -1.27 -10.99
C ARG A 54 8.61 -2.39 -11.67
N LYS A 55 9.73 -2.80 -11.09
CA LYS A 55 10.59 -3.84 -11.65
C LYS A 55 10.15 -5.25 -11.24
N GLU A 56 9.83 -5.43 -9.98
CA GLU A 56 9.62 -6.75 -9.38
C GLU A 56 8.15 -7.04 -9.02
N GLY A 57 7.29 -6.02 -8.99
CA GLY A 57 5.95 -6.11 -8.40
C GLY A 57 6.01 -6.16 -6.88
N PHE A 58 5.00 -6.78 -6.27
CA PHE A 58 5.00 -7.02 -4.83
C PHE A 58 6.00 -8.11 -4.45
N THR A 59 6.88 -7.83 -3.50
CA THR A 59 7.85 -8.81 -2.98
C THR A 59 7.17 -9.87 -2.12
N GLU A 60 6.09 -9.52 -1.42
CA GLU A 60 5.18 -10.46 -0.78
C GLU A 60 4.11 -10.90 -1.79
N TRP A 61 4.51 -11.64 -2.83
CA TRP A 61 3.70 -12.03 -3.98
C TRP A 61 2.29 -12.50 -3.59
N ASN A 62 1.28 -11.82 -4.12
CA ASN A 62 -0.14 -12.15 -3.94
C ASN A 62 -0.53 -12.43 -2.48
N SER A 63 0.07 -11.72 -1.54
CA SER A 63 -0.22 -11.91 -0.13
C SER A 63 -1.62 -11.40 0.22
N SER A 64 -2.54 -12.32 0.49
CA SER A 64 -3.91 -11.98 0.91
C SER A 64 -3.96 -11.05 2.12
N PRO A 65 -3.17 -11.24 3.19
CA PRO A 65 -3.22 -10.33 4.34
C PRO A 65 -2.58 -8.97 4.08
N TYR A 66 -1.60 -8.87 3.16
CA TYR A 66 -0.81 -7.64 3.00
C TYR A 66 -1.20 -6.79 1.79
N LEU A 67 -1.78 -7.36 0.74
CA LEU A 67 -2.31 -6.60 -0.39
C LEU A 67 -3.29 -5.48 0.04
N PRO A 68 -4.24 -5.70 0.99
CA PRO A 68 -5.08 -4.62 1.50
C PRO A 68 -4.31 -3.54 2.24
N ILE A 69 -3.24 -3.87 2.94
CA ILE A 69 -2.41 -2.90 3.66
C ILE A 69 -1.63 -2.03 2.67
N ASP A 70 -1.03 -2.63 1.64
CA ASP A 70 -0.37 -1.88 0.58
C ASP A 70 -1.36 -0.97 -0.15
N THR A 71 -2.56 -1.48 -0.45
CA THR A 71 -3.64 -0.69 -1.06
C THR A 71 -4.04 0.50 -0.20
N LEU A 72 -4.05 0.36 1.14
CA LEU A 72 -4.27 1.48 2.05
C LEU A 72 -3.14 2.53 1.95
N GLY A 73 -1.89 2.11 1.83
CA GLY A 73 -0.75 3.00 1.61
C GLY A 73 -0.88 3.79 0.31
N PHE A 74 -1.16 3.12 -0.79
CA PHE A 74 -1.39 3.75 -2.10
C PHE A 74 -2.59 4.69 -2.09
N GLY A 75 -3.71 4.25 -1.53
CA GLY A 75 -4.92 5.06 -1.41
C GLY A 75 -4.68 6.33 -0.58
N SER A 76 -3.88 6.22 0.48
CA SER A 76 -3.50 7.38 1.30
C SER A 76 -2.64 8.38 0.53
N LEU A 77 -1.67 7.93 -0.26
CA LEU A 77 -0.89 8.79 -1.15
C LEU A 77 -1.80 9.48 -2.17
N TYR A 78 -2.65 8.71 -2.85
CA TYR A 78 -3.55 9.24 -3.87
C TYR A 78 -4.51 10.30 -3.32
N ALA A 79 -5.12 10.02 -2.18
CA ALA A 79 -6.16 10.87 -1.62
C ALA A 79 -5.62 12.13 -0.92
N PHE A 80 -4.49 12.03 -0.23
CA PHE A 80 -4.07 13.04 0.74
C PHE A 80 -2.74 13.73 0.43
N ALA A 81 -1.85 13.17 -0.40
CA ALA A 81 -0.60 13.84 -0.72
C ALA A 81 -0.87 15.16 -1.46
N GLN A 82 -0.17 16.22 -1.08
CA GLN A 82 -0.26 17.51 -1.75
C GLN A 82 0.54 17.52 -3.06
N ASP A 83 1.65 16.77 -3.10
CA ASP A 83 2.49 16.65 -4.28
C ASP A 83 1.82 15.79 -5.37
N PRO A 84 1.54 16.35 -6.57
CA PRO A 84 0.92 15.60 -7.66
C PRO A 84 1.70 14.34 -8.08
N ALA A 85 3.05 14.37 -7.99
CA ALA A 85 3.86 13.21 -8.32
C ALA A 85 3.65 12.07 -7.33
N MET A 86 3.51 12.36 -6.04
CA MET A 86 3.20 11.37 -5.00
C MET A 86 1.79 10.80 -5.16
N ARG A 87 0.82 11.64 -5.55
CA ARG A 87 -0.54 11.18 -5.87
C ARG A 87 -0.54 10.23 -7.06
N GLU A 88 0.25 10.53 -8.08
CA GLU A 88 0.37 9.66 -9.26
C GLU A 88 0.99 8.30 -8.90
N LEU A 89 2.01 8.25 -8.03
CA LEU A 89 2.53 6.99 -7.50
C LEU A 89 1.44 6.20 -6.76
N GLY A 90 0.64 6.89 -5.93
CA GLY A 90 -0.49 6.26 -5.25
C GLY A 90 -1.50 5.65 -6.23
N ARG A 91 -1.85 6.38 -7.31
CA ARG A 91 -2.73 5.89 -8.38
C ARG A 91 -2.15 4.66 -9.08
N GLU A 92 -0.88 4.71 -9.46
CA GLU A 92 -0.18 3.59 -10.10
C GLU A 92 -0.21 2.33 -9.23
N GLY A 93 0.07 2.47 -7.93
CA GLY A 93 0.02 1.35 -7.00
C GLY A 93 -1.39 0.77 -6.84
N MET A 94 -2.41 1.63 -6.77
CA MET A 94 -3.82 1.22 -6.72
C MET A 94 -4.21 0.46 -7.99
N ASP A 95 -3.91 0.99 -9.17
CA ASP A 95 -4.23 0.37 -10.45
C ASP A 95 -3.62 -1.05 -10.55
N PHE A 96 -2.35 -1.20 -10.14
CA PHE A 96 -1.69 -2.49 -10.15
C PHE A 96 -2.27 -3.47 -9.12
N ALA A 97 -2.56 -3.02 -7.89
CA ALA A 97 -3.18 -3.84 -6.87
C ALA A 97 -4.55 -4.37 -7.31
N TYR A 98 -5.40 -3.49 -7.88
CA TYR A 98 -6.70 -3.90 -8.40
C TYR A 98 -6.59 -4.79 -9.65
N TYR A 99 -5.60 -4.56 -10.51
CA TYR A 99 -5.32 -5.47 -11.62
C TYR A 99 -4.99 -6.89 -11.13
N LEU A 100 -4.08 -7.02 -10.15
CA LEU A 100 -3.75 -8.32 -9.57
C LEU A 100 -4.96 -8.96 -8.90
N LEU A 101 -5.74 -8.18 -8.18
CA LEU A 101 -6.97 -8.65 -7.55
C LEU A 101 -7.96 -9.19 -8.61
N ALA A 102 -8.13 -8.49 -9.73
CA ALA A 102 -9.03 -8.91 -10.81
C ALA A 102 -8.59 -10.23 -11.45
N VAL A 103 -7.30 -10.34 -11.80
CA VAL A 103 -6.81 -11.53 -12.54
C VAL A 103 -6.67 -12.77 -11.65
N HIS A 104 -6.63 -12.61 -10.33
CA HIS A 104 -6.52 -13.71 -9.39
C HIS A 104 -7.79 -13.98 -8.58
N SER A 105 -8.89 -13.30 -8.89
CA SER A 105 -10.17 -13.54 -8.22
C SER A 105 -11.15 -14.29 -9.09
N GLN A 106 -11.85 -15.26 -8.48
CA GLN A 106 -13.00 -15.92 -9.08
C GLN A 106 -14.24 -15.64 -8.25
N GLN A 107 -15.25 -15.03 -8.85
CA GLN A 107 -16.48 -14.61 -8.17
C GLN A 107 -16.22 -13.75 -6.92
N GLY A 108 -15.18 -12.90 -6.98
CA GLY A 108 -14.78 -12.01 -5.88
C GLY A 108 -13.96 -12.67 -4.77
N ILE A 109 -13.68 -13.97 -4.88
CA ILE A 109 -12.78 -14.66 -3.97
C ILE A 109 -11.37 -14.63 -4.54
N PHE A 110 -10.44 -14.02 -3.84
CA PHE A 110 -9.04 -14.02 -4.21
C PHE A 110 -8.44 -15.40 -3.92
N ALA A 111 -8.02 -16.09 -4.96
CA ALA A 111 -7.48 -17.44 -4.90
C ALA A 111 -6.21 -17.54 -5.75
N SER A 112 -5.07 -17.45 -5.08
CA SER A 112 -3.76 -17.50 -5.72
C SER A 112 -2.74 -18.18 -4.82
N SER A 113 -1.63 -18.63 -5.40
CA SER A 113 -0.45 -18.94 -4.63
C SER A 113 0.08 -17.64 -3.99
N SER A 114 0.40 -17.69 -2.72
CA SER A 114 0.84 -16.52 -1.96
C SER A 114 2.25 -16.73 -1.42
N GLY A 115 3.10 -15.72 -1.55
CA GLY A 115 4.43 -15.72 -0.95
C GLY A 115 4.37 -15.63 0.58
N ARG A 116 3.32 -15.01 1.12
CA ARG A 116 3.03 -14.96 2.55
C ARG A 116 1.55 -15.07 2.80
N THR A 117 1.14 -16.05 3.61
CA THR A 117 -0.25 -16.37 3.90
C THR A 117 -0.39 -16.97 5.30
N TYR A 118 -1.59 -16.89 5.86
CA TYR A 118 -1.95 -17.54 7.11
C TYR A 118 -3.02 -18.60 6.85
N ILE A 119 -3.31 -19.43 7.86
CA ILE A 119 -4.23 -20.58 7.69
C ILE A 119 -5.59 -20.15 7.12
N LYS A 120 -6.15 -19.04 7.59
CA LYS A 120 -7.48 -18.58 7.15
C LYS A 120 -7.53 -18.19 5.66
N GLU A 121 -6.43 -17.68 5.11
CA GLU A 121 -6.35 -17.26 3.72
C GLU A 121 -6.15 -18.44 2.73
N GLN A 122 -5.75 -19.60 3.25
CA GLN A 122 -5.54 -20.80 2.42
C GLN A 122 -6.85 -21.45 1.95
N PHE A 123 -7.96 -21.13 2.58
CA PHE A 123 -9.26 -21.74 2.27
C PHE A 123 -10.02 -21.10 1.12
N GLY A 124 -9.56 -19.99 0.56
CA GLY A 124 -10.19 -19.35 -0.59
C GLY A 124 -11.70 -19.10 -0.37
N ASN A 125 -12.06 -18.27 0.59
CA ASN A 125 -13.44 -17.96 0.89
C ASN A 125 -13.66 -16.44 1.10
N TRP A 126 -14.90 -16.03 1.31
CA TRP A 126 -15.28 -14.63 1.50
C TRP A 126 -14.66 -13.95 2.73
N SER A 127 -14.12 -14.70 3.69
CA SER A 127 -13.42 -14.15 4.85
C SER A 127 -11.97 -13.79 4.58
N ASN A 128 -11.46 -14.00 3.36
CA ASN A 128 -10.13 -13.56 2.96
C ASN A 128 -10.03 -12.03 2.99
N CYS A 129 -8.90 -11.52 3.45
CA CYS A 129 -8.67 -10.08 3.60
C CYS A 129 -8.95 -9.26 2.32
N PRO A 130 -8.64 -9.74 1.08
CA PRO A 130 -8.93 -8.99 -0.15
C PRO A 130 -10.41 -8.92 -0.54
N SER A 131 -11.31 -9.69 0.10
CA SER A 131 -12.73 -9.72 -0.29
C SER A 131 -13.40 -8.35 -0.19
N GLY A 132 -13.04 -7.54 0.81
CA GLY A 132 -13.51 -6.16 0.94
C GLY A 132 -13.06 -5.27 -0.23
N LEU A 133 -11.83 -5.45 -0.71
CA LEU A 133 -11.34 -4.72 -1.89
C LEU A 133 -12.07 -5.16 -3.17
N SER A 134 -12.33 -6.46 -3.33
CA SER A 134 -13.11 -7.00 -4.45
C SER A 134 -14.52 -6.42 -4.48
N TRP A 135 -15.14 -6.28 -3.32
CA TRP A 135 -16.45 -5.67 -3.20
C TRP A 135 -16.45 -4.18 -3.58
N ILE A 136 -15.46 -3.42 -3.06
CA ILE A 136 -15.31 -1.99 -3.38
C ILE A 136 -15.01 -1.77 -4.86
N GLY A 137 -14.09 -2.55 -5.43
CA GLY A 137 -13.61 -2.35 -6.80
C GLY A 137 -14.54 -2.88 -7.89
N TYR A 138 -15.24 -3.99 -7.62
CA TYR A 138 -15.97 -4.73 -8.66
C TYR A 138 -17.42 -5.06 -8.29
N GLY A 139 -17.87 -4.75 -7.10
CA GLY A 139 -19.19 -5.11 -6.60
C GLY A 139 -19.37 -6.61 -6.35
N TYR A 140 -18.29 -7.38 -6.32
CA TYR A 140 -18.31 -8.81 -6.02
C TYR A 140 -17.86 -9.06 -4.57
N GLY A 141 -18.57 -9.96 -3.91
CA GLY A 141 -18.21 -10.36 -2.57
C GLY A 141 -19.17 -9.88 -1.50
N VAL A 142 -18.80 -10.12 -0.26
CA VAL A 142 -19.53 -9.66 0.92
C VAL A 142 -18.65 -8.62 1.61
N PRO A 143 -19.22 -7.47 2.03
CA PRO A 143 -18.46 -6.54 2.86
C PRO A 143 -18.01 -7.28 4.11
N GLY A 144 -16.70 -7.25 4.37
CA GLY A 144 -16.08 -7.87 5.53
C GLY A 144 -16.38 -7.11 6.81
#